data_8c0d44dd018e2477feb9d51ea5652a7b
#
_entry.id   8c0d44dd018e2477feb9d51ea5652a7b
#
_cell.length_a   1.000
_cell.length_b   1.000
_cell.length_c   1.000
_cell.angle_alpha   90.00
_cell.angle_beta   90.00
_cell.angle_gamma   90.00
#
_symmetry.space_group_name_H-M   'P 1'
#
loop_
_entity.id
_entity.type
_entity.pdbx_description
1 polymer ?
#
loop_
_entity_poly.entity_id
_entity_poly.type
_entity_poly.pdbx_seq_one_letter_code
_entity_poly.pdbx_strand_id
1 'polypeptide(L)'
;VFTKEMMKRYEKAKKSYDEPVVIVTQADAEAAEKIKSTKTKTWKLYAENVRDFGFATSRRWIWDMMAVKIGNKDVMAVSMYPKEGNPLWEDWSTKAVASTLKSYSRMTFDYPYHKAISVHAKNQGMEYPMICWNYGRPDKEGNYSDRTKFGMMSVIIHEVGHNFFPMIVNSDERQWTWMDEGLNTFVQYVAEQDFGEWYPGALSEGQDKYPSRRGPAAKIVNYMGGDQGFIAPIMTKGLNTYQFGNNAYGKPGTALNILRETVMGPELFDYAFREYSQRWMFKHPTPEDFFRTMEDASAFDLDWFWRGWFYTTDYVDIGIKEVKKYFVSNEPNAQIKEMVKQRGMSLSDLPPLVYFVEEGSEDFDESLRNGSAMDNSSTL
;
A
#
# COMPACT_ATOMS: atom_id res chain seq x y z
N VAL A 1 16.39 13.96 -31.06
CA VAL A 1 15.40 14.70 -31.87
C VAL A 1 14.38 13.68 -32.35
N PHE A 2 13.10 13.90 -32.06
CA PHE A 2 12.04 13.02 -32.54
C PHE A 2 11.93 13.06 -34.06
N THR A 3 11.67 11.91 -34.65
CA THR A 3 11.20 11.83 -36.03
C THR A 3 9.77 12.38 -36.13
N LYS A 4 9.30 12.66 -37.34
CA LYS A 4 7.90 13.09 -37.54
C LYS A 4 6.90 12.04 -37.00
N GLU A 5 7.22 10.75 -37.13
CA GLU A 5 6.37 9.68 -36.66
C GLU A 5 6.39 9.57 -35.12
N MET A 6 7.54 9.70 -34.48
CA MET A 6 7.63 9.76 -33.03
C MET A 6 6.85 10.94 -32.47
N MET A 7 6.92 12.12 -33.13
CA MET A 7 6.15 13.30 -32.72
C MET A 7 4.64 13.06 -32.82
N LYS A 8 4.18 12.40 -33.88
CA LYS A 8 2.77 12.04 -34.04
C LYS A 8 2.29 11.09 -32.91
N ARG A 9 3.10 10.07 -32.57
CA ARG A 9 2.82 9.17 -31.47
C ARG A 9 2.83 9.90 -30.11
N TYR A 10 3.75 10.83 -29.90
CA TYR A 10 3.82 11.67 -28.72
C TYR A 10 2.54 12.53 -28.54
N GLU A 11 2.08 13.20 -29.60
CA GLU A 11 0.86 14.00 -29.55
C GLU A 11 -0.40 13.14 -29.34
N LYS A 12 -0.41 11.90 -29.83
CA LYS A 12 -1.45 10.91 -29.52
C LYS A 12 -1.43 10.51 -28.05
N ALA A 13 -0.25 10.23 -27.50
CA ALA A 13 -0.05 9.82 -26.10
C ALA A 13 -0.56 10.85 -25.09
N LYS A 14 -0.40 12.15 -25.40
CA LYS A 14 -0.92 13.27 -24.57
C LYS A 14 -2.44 13.29 -24.42
N LYS A 15 -3.16 12.52 -25.21
CA LYS A 15 -4.63 12.41 -25.22
C LYS A 15 -5.12 11.00 -24.99
N SER A 16 -4.24 10.09 -24.61
CA SER A 16 -4.56 8.69 -24.30
C SER A 16 -4.64 8.52 -22.79
N TYR A 17 -5.84 8.34 -22.25
CA TYR A 17 -6.11 8.23 -20.82
C TYR A 17 -6.30 6.80 -20.35
N ASP A 18 -6.57 5.88 -21.26
CA ASP A 18 -6.92 4.48 -20.95
C ASP A 18 -5.73 3.54 -21.16
N GLU A 19 -4.97 3.73 -22.25
CA GLU A 19 -3.86 2.88 -22.63
C GLU A 19 -2.61 3.68 -23.00
N PRO A 20 -1.41 3.18 -22.63
CA PRO A 20 -0.15 3.79 -23.05
C PRO A 20 0.02 3.76 -24.57
N VAL A 21 0.70 4.76 -25.10
CA VAL A 21 1.11 4.83 -26.51
C VAL A 21 2.61 4.74 -26.59
N VAL A 22 3.12 3.77 -27.33
CA VAL A 22 4.56 3.58 -27.56
C VAL A 22 5.05 4.68 -28.50
N ILE A 23 5.91 5.56 -28.01
CA ILE A 23 6.49 6.69 -28.73
C ILE A 23 7.76 6.30 -29.47
N VAL A 24 8.69 5.63 -28.77
CA VAL A 24 9.89 5.03 -29.33
C VAL A 24 9.69 3.51 -29.28
N THR A 25 9.51 2.90 -30.44
CA THR A 25 9.30 1.44 -30.53
C THR A 25 10.58 0.67 -30.30
N GLN A 26 10.49 -0.64 -30.06
CA GLN A 26 11.66 -1.52 -29.98
C GLN A 26 12.52 -1.42 -31.24
N ALA A 27 11.92 -1.40 -32.43
CA ALA A 27 12.63 -1.24 -33.69
C ALA A 27 13.37 0.11 -33.79
N ASP A 28 12.74 1.20 -33.32
CA ASP A 28 13.39 2.52 -33.25
C ASP A 28 14.60 2.49 -32.29
N ALA A 29 14.46 1.84 -31.13
CA ALA A 29 15.52 1.70 -30.13
C ALA A 29 16.68 0.85 -30.66
N GLU A 30 16.41 -0.28 -31.31
CA GLU A 30 17.42 -1.14 -31.92
C GLU A 30 18.16 -0.46 -33.07
N ALA A 31 17.48 0.34 -33.88
CA ALA A 31 18.10 1.17 -34.88
C ALA A 31 19.03 2.23 -34.28
N ALA A 32 18.57 2.90 -33.20
CA ALA A 32 19.34 3.93 -32.50
C ALA A 32 20.58 3.36 -31.78
N GLU A 33 20.52 2.14 -31.26
CA GLU A 33 21.63 1.45 -30.60
C GLU A 33 22.84 1.26 -31.55
N LYS A 34 22.58 0.98 -32.82
CA LYS A 34 23.59 0.79 -33.84
C LYS A 34 24.32 2.06 -34.23
N ILE A 35 23.75 3.22 -33.96
CA ILE A 35 24.28 4.51 -34.35
C ILE A 35 25.36 4.96 -33.35
N LYS A 36 26.59 5.16 -33.82
CA LYS A 36 27.66 5.82 -33.09
C LYS A 36 27.84 7.25 -33.62
N SER A 37 27.94 8.21 -32.75
CA SER A 37 28.20 9.62 -33.12
C SER A 37 29.32 10.18 -32.24
N THR A 38 30.26 10.87 -32.88
CA THR A 38 31.31 11.64 -32.22
C THR A 38 30.91 13.10 -32.00
N LYS A 39 29.73 13.48 -32.51
CA LYS A 39 29.21 14.86 -32.33
C LYS A 39 28.66 15.05 -30.95
N THR A 40 29.05 16.13 -30.29
CA THR A 40 28.47 16.57 -29.03
C THR A 40 27.07 17.15 -29.24
N LYS A 41 26.20 16.98 -28.24
CA LYS A 41 24.87 17.57 -28.19
C LYS A 41 24.69 18.25 -26.83
N THR A 42 24.12 19.44 -26.82
CA THR A 42 23.73 20.10 -25.60
C THR A 42 22.26 19.82 -25.32
N TRP A 43 21.96 19.33 -24.12
CA TRP A 43 20.62 19.17 -23.60
C TRP A 43 20.39 20.25 -22.55
N LYS A 44 19.26 20.92 -22.64
CA LYS A 44 18.79 21.85 -21.60
C LYS A 44 17.56 21.23 -20.96
N LEU A 45 17.66 20.94 -19.68
CA LEU A 45 16.58 20.38 -18.88
C LEU A 45 16.18 21.45 -17.86
N TYR A 46 14.90 21.46 -17.51
CA TYR A 46 14.33 22.45 -16.62
C TYR A 46 13.27 21.82 -15.73
N ALA A 47 13.31 22.14 -14.44
CA ALA A 47 12.31 21.77 -13.45
C ALA A 47 12.15 22.88 -12.42
N GLU A 48 10.92 23.10 -11.96
CA GLU A 48 10.59 24.11 -10.95
C GLU A 48 10.17 23.41 -9.64
N ASN A 49 10.47 24.08 -8.53
CA ASN A 49 10.07 23.64 -7.18
C ASN A 49 10.49 22.19 -6.88
N VAL A 50 11.72 21.84 -7.21
CA VAL A 50 12.30 20.53 -6.94
C VAL A 50 13.45 20.64 -5.95
N ARG A 51 13.53 19.70 -5.02
CA ARG A 51 14.62 19.63 -4.03
C ARG A 51 15.90 19.07 -4.63
N ASP A 52 15.77 18.30 -5.69
CA ASP A 52 16.84 17.55 -6.34
C ASP A 52 16.58 17.42 -7.84
N PHE A 53 17.58 17.00 -8.61
CA PHE A 53 17.47 16.92 -10.05
C PHE A 53 18.17 15.69 -10.62
N GLY A 54 17.39 14.75 -11.14
CA GLY A 54 17.87 13.56 -11.84
C GLY A 54 17.65 13.65 -13.35
N PHE A 55 18.50 12.98 -14.11
CA PHE A 55 18.26 12.74 -15.53
C PHE A 55 18.76 11.36 -15.95
N ALA A 56 18.16 10.81 -16.99
CA ALA A 56 18.56 9.55 -17.56
C ALA A 56 18.67 9.64 -19.08
N THR A 57 19.59 8.89 -19.67
CA THR A 57 19.81 8.90 -21.12
C THR A 57 20.25 7.51 -21.62
N SER A 58 19.67 7.08 -22.72
CA SER A 58 20.06 5.85 -23.41
C SER A 58 19.64 5.90 -24.88
N ARG A 59 20.32 5.14 -25.71
CA ARG A 59 19.90 4.86 -27.10
C ARG A 59 19.11 3.56 -27.23
N ARG A 60 18.96 2.81 -26.13
CA ARG A 60 18.36 1.48 -26.09
C ARG A 60 16.94 1.46 -25.59
N TRP A 61 16.40 2.62 -25.19
CA TRP A 61 15.10 2.66 -24.54
C TRP A 61 13.96 2.70 -25.54
N ILE A 62 13.04 1.78 -25.34
CA ILE A 62 11.66 1.93 -25.70
C ILE A 62 11.07 3.00 -24.78
N TRP A 63 10.16 3.77 -25.28
CA TRP A 63 9.51 4.81 -24.52
C TRP A 63 8.02 4.79 -24.80
N ASP A 64 7.20 4.60 -23.77
CA ASP A 64 5.76 4.76 -23.85
C ASP A 64 5.25 5.79 -22.84
N MET A 65 4.03 6.26 -23.06
CA MET A 65 3.43 7.33 -22.28
C MET A 65 1.91 7.30 -22.39
N MET A 66 1.22 7.69 -21.32
CA MET A 66 -0.19 8.02 -21.32
C MET A 66 -0.49 9.28 -20.51
N ALA A 67 -1.64 9.90 -20.76
CA ALA A 67 -2.14 11.02 -19.99
C ALA A 67 -2.92 10.56 -18.76
N VAL A 68 -2.79 11.29 -17.67
CA VAL A 68 -3.54 11.08 -16.44
C VAL A 68 -4.22 12.40 -16.05
N LYS A 69 -5.53 12.36 -15.85
CA LYS A 69 -6.28 13.54 -15.39
C LYS A 69 -6.10 13.71 -13.89
N ILE A 70 -5.47 14.80 -13.48
CA ILE A 70 -5.29 15.18 -12.07
C ILE A 70 -5.84 16.59 -11.89
N GLY A 71 -6.94 16.71 -11.17
CA GLY A 71 -7.68 17.98 -11.10
C GLY A 71 -8.02 18.50 -12.48
N ASN A 72 -7.59 19.73 -12.76
CA ASN A 72 -7.86 20.41 -14.04
C ASN A 72 -6.76 20.26 -15.09
N LYS A 73 -5.72 19.46 -14.84
CA LYS A 73 -4.57 19.32 -15.74
C LYS A 73 -4.34 17.86 -16.16
N ASP A 74 -3.59 17.70 -17.24
CA ASP A 74 -3.10 16.43 -17.72
C ASP A 74 -1.64 16.26 -17.29
N VAL A 75 -1.38 15.16 -16.58
CA VAL A 75 -0.04 14.73 -16.16
C VAL A 75 0.39 13.56 -17.03
N MET A 76 1.64 13.55 -17.48
CA MET A 76 2.15 12.47 -18.31
C MET A 76 2.78 11.36 -17.45
N ALA A 77 2.19 10.17 -17.47
CA ALA A 77 2.81 8.95 -16.97
C ALA A 77 3.71 8.38 -18.06
N VAL A 78 4.98 8.13 -17.74
CA VAL A 78 6.02 7.78 -18.72
C VAL A 78 6.83 6.60 -18.23
N SER A 79 7.17 5.67 -19.14
CA SER A 79 8.14 4.62 -18.88
C SER A 79 9.22 4.57 -19.95
N MET A 80 10.47 4.31 -19.50
CA MET A 80 11.64 4.16 -20.38
C MET A 80 12.40 2.91 -19.99
N TYR A 81 12.49 1.95 -20.91
CA TYR A 81 13.06 0.63 -20.63
C TYR A 81 13.70 -0.01 -21.87
N PRO A 82 14.69 -0.89 -21.68
CA PRO A 82 15.30 -1.63 -22.79
C PRO A 82 14.38 -2.79 -23.23
N LYS A 83 14.62 -3.31 -24.42
CA LYS A 83 13.87 -4.45 -24.97
C LYS A 83 13.86 -5.69 -24.08
N GLU A 84 14.88 -5.87 -23.26
CA GLU A 84 14.95 -6.94 -22.27
C GLU A 84 13.96 -6.78 -21.11
N GLY A 85 13.25 -5.66 -21.04
CA GLY A 85 12.13 -5.44 -20.13
C GLY A 85 10.80 -5.95 -20.67
N ASN A 86 10.71 -6.16 -21.99
CA ASN A 86 9.46 -6.58 -22.63
C ASN A 86 9.20 -8.10 -22.50
N PRO A 87 7.92 -8.52 -22.44
CA PRO A 87 6.69 -7.67 -22.49
C PRO A 87 6.31 -7.02 -21.16
N LEU A 88 6.91 -7.41 -20.05
CA LEU A 88 6.54 -7.00 -18.68
C LEU A 88 6.38 -5.47 -18.50
N TRP A 89 7.34 -4.68 -19.03
CA TRP A 89 7.31 -3.22 -18.90
C TRP A 89 6.24 -2.57 -19.76
N GLU A 90 6.07 -3.02 -21.00
CA GLU A 90 5.06 -2.52 -21.92
C GLU A 90 3.64 -2.79 -21.39
N ASP A 91 3.44 -3.97 -20.81
CA ASP A 91 2.16 -4.38 -20.26
C ASP A 91 1.75 -3.55 -19.02
N TRP A 92 2.70 -3.24 -18.12
CA TRP A 92 2.37 -2.82 -16.76
C TRP A 92 3.02 -1.54 -16.27
N SER A 93 4.22 -1.16 -16.72
CA SER A 93 4.98 -0.07 -16.08
C SER A 93 4.25 1.27 -16.11
N THR A 94 3.83 1.74 -17.26
CA THR A 94 3.16 3.04 -17.39
C THR A 94 1.78 3.07 -16.75
N LYS A 95 1.07 1.92 -16.73
CA LYS A 95 -0.19 1.78 -15.97
C LYS A 95 0.06 1.91 -14.47
N ALA A 96 1.15 1.35 -13.95
CA ALA A 96 1.52 1.50 -12.54
C ALA A 96 1.85 2.96 -12.20
N VAL A 97 2.61 3.68 -13.05
CA VAL A 97 2.85 5.12 -12.89
C VAL A 97 1.54 5.91 -12.87
N ALA A 98 0.65 5.65 -13.83
CA ALA A 98 -0.63 6.36 -13.96
C ALA A 98 -1.56 6.12 -12.76
N SER A 99 -1.66 4.87 -12.30
CA SER A 99 -2.42 4.49 -11.13
C SER A 99 -1.89 5.17 -9.86
N THR A 100 -0.58 5.17 -9.68
CA THR A 100 0.07 5.83 -8.53
C THR A 100 -0.27 7.31 -8.47
N LEU A 101 -0.15 8.01 -9.59
CA LEU A 101 -0.51 9.44 -9.67
C LEU A 101 -1.96 9.70 -9.27
N LYS A 102 -2.91 8.83 -9.67
CA LYS A 102 -4.33 8.93 -9.31
C LYS A 102 -4.54 8.68 -7.81
N SER A 103 -4.03 7.56 -7.29
CA SER A 103 -4.23 7.15 -5.88
C SER A 103 -3.61 8.14 -4.91
N TYR A 104 -2.36 8.50 -5.12
CA TYR A 104 -1.68 9.45 -4.24
C TYR A 104 -2.31 10.84 -4.30
N SER A 105 -2.72 11.31 -5.49
CA SER A 105 -3.43 12.59 -5.60
C SER A 105 -4.76 12.58 -4.86
N ARG A 106 -5.49 11.48 -4.88
CA ARG A 106 -6.73 11.29 -4.11
C ARG A 106 -6.48 11.31 -2.60
N MET A 107 -5.41 10.67 -2.17
CA MET A 107 -5.07 10.54 -0.74
C MET A 107 -4.45 11.81 -0.14
N THR A 108 -3.83 12.67 -0.96
CA THR A 108 -3.00 13.79 -0.48
C THR A 108 -3.40 15.13 -1.12
N PHE A 109 -2.84 15.43 -2.26
CA PHE A 109 -3.04 16.65 -3.06
C PHE A 109 -2.85 16.38 -4.55
N ASP A 110 -3.41 17.20 -5.40
CA ASP A 110 -3.21 17.10 -6.85
C ASP A 110 -1.71 17.18 -7.20
N TYR A 111 -1.19 16.15 -7.86
CA TYR A 111 0.23 16.10 -8.26
C TYR A 111 0.65 17.37 -8.98
N PRO A 112 1.62 18.16 -8.47
CA PRO A 112 1.87 19.51 -8.99
C PRO A 112 2.66 19.54 -10.29
N TYR A 113 3.46 18.50 -10.57
CA TYR A 113 4.32 18.46 -11.74
C TYR A 113 3.58 17.98 -12.99
N HIS A 114 4.22 18.12 -14.15
CA HIS A 114 3.62 17.81 -15.45
C HIS A 114 3.86 16.36 -15.93
N LYS A 115 4.72 15.62 -15.25
CA LYS A 115 5.02 14.22 -15.57
C LYS A 115 5.59 13.46 -14.38
N ALA A 116 5.54 12.14 -14.47
CA ALA A 116 6.32 11.21 -13.67
C ALA A 116 6.90 10.14 -14.59
N ILE A 117 8.19 9.82 -14.43
CA ILE A 117 8.95 8.97 -15.33
C ILE A 117 9.51 7.79 -14.55
N SER A 118 9.16 6.57 -14.95
CA SER A 118 9.77 5.32 -14.49
C SER A 118 10.85 4.89 -15.48
N VAL A 119 12.09 4.78 -15.02
CA VAL A 119 13.24 4.38 -15.84
C VAL A 119 13.74 3.02 -15.39
N HIS A 120 13.90 2.09 -16.32
CA HIS A 120 14.50 0.81 -16.02
C HIS A 120 16.00 0.96 -15.70
N ALA A 121 16.40 0.51 -14.52
CA ALA A 121 17.80 0.40 -14.11
C ALA A 121 18.04 -0.90 -13.34
N LYS A 122 19.21 -1.52 -13.57
CA LYS A 122 19.51 -2.82 -12.98
C LYS A 122 19.66 -2.73 -11.46
N ASN A 123 18.89 -3.56 -10.73
CA ASN A 123 18.94 -3.69 -9.27
C ASN A 123 18.73 -2.34 -8.53
N GLN A 124 17.84 -1.52 -9.06
CA GLN A 124 17.54 -0.20 -8.51
C GLN A 124 16.06 -0.14 -8.07
N GLY A 125 15.82 0.53 -6.96
CA GLY A 125 14.62 1.23 -6.56
C GLY A 125 15.15 2.52 -5.99
N MET A 126 14.89 3.67 -6.65
CA MET A 126 15.44 4.96 -6.26
C MET A 126 14.59 6.09 -6.83
N GLU A 127 14.20 6.97 -5.97
CA GLU A 127 13.38 8.12 -6.24
C GLU A 127 14.19 9.40 -6.52
N TYR A 128 13.62 10.24 -7.38
CA TYR A 128 13.99 11.64 -7.59
C TYR A 128 12.76 12.43 -8.05
N PRO A 129 12.73 13.75 -7.91
CA PRO A 129 11.60 14.53 -8.40
C PRO A 129 11.29 14.27 -9.87
N MET A 130 10.08 13.83 -10.17
CA MET A 130 9.55 13.49 -11.49
C MET A 130 10.22 12.31 -12.22
N ILE A 131 11.27 11.70 -11.70
CA ILE A 131 11.96 10.58 -12.32
C ILE A 131 12.42 9.59 -11.26
N CYS A 132 12.19 8.31 -11.49
CA CYS A 132 12.63 7.25 -10.60
C CYS A 132 13.24 6.09 -11.39
N TRP A 133 14.05 5.27 -10.71
CA TRP A 133 14.68 4.09 -11.30
C TRP A 133 14.10 2.83 -10.69
N ASN A 134 13.71 1.90 -11.55
CA ASN A 134 13.02 0.68 -11.16
C ASN A 134 13.62 -0.54 -11.86
N TYR A 135 13.44 -1.71 -11.27
CA TYR A 135 13.90 -2.95 -11.84
C TYR A 135 12.80 -4.00 -11.87
N GLY A 136 12.79 -4.77 -12.93
CA GLY A 136 12.00 -5.97 -13.16
C GLY A 136 12.26 -6.47 -14.57
N ARG A 137 12.46 -7.77 -14.73
CA ARG A 137 12.69 -8.38 -16.05
C ARG A 137 11.99 -9.72 -16.17
N PRO A 138 11.41 -10.02 -17.33
CA PRO A 138 11.04 -11.37 -17.68
C PRO A 138 12.31 -12.23 -17.88
N ASP A 139 12.15 -13.51 -18.11
CA ASP A 139 13.20 -14.39 -18.59
C ASP A 139 13.57 -14.06 -20.06
N LYS A 140 14.50 -14.84 -20.64
CA LYS A 140 14.97 -14.61 -22.02
C LYS A 140 13.92 -14.90 -23.08
N GLU A 141 12.96 -15.71 -22.74
CA GLU A 141 11.81 -16.11 -23.58
C GLU A 141 10.64 -15.12 -23.45
N GLY A 142 10.74 -14.15 -22.54
CA GLY A 142 9.70 -13.15 -22.29
C GLY A 142 8.66 -13.57 -21.23
N ASN A 143 8.84 -14.71 -20.55
CA ASN A 143 7.90 -15.14 -19.52
C ASN A 143 8.24 -14.49 -18.18
N TYR A 144 7.23 -14.25 -17.37
CA TYR A 144 7.40 -13.74 -16.01
C TYR A 144 6.35 -14.32 -15.04
N SER A 145 6.78 -14.52 -13.81
CA SER A 145 5.90 -14.95 -12.72
C SER A 145 5.14 -13.78 -12.11
N ASP A 146 4.08 -14.08 -11.36
CA ASP A 146 3.39 -13.09 -10.53
C ASP A 146 4.33 -12.37 -9.57
N ARG A 147 5.26 -13.10 -8.97
CA ARG A 147 6.29 -12.50 -8.11
C ARG A 147 7.10 -11.43 -8.84
N THR A 148 7.48 -11.67 -10.08
CA THR A 148 8.23 -10.72 -10.91
C THR A 148 7.34 -9.54 -11.29
N LYS A 149 6.12 -9.80 -11.74
CA LYS A 149 5.13 -8.78 -12.14
C LYS A 149 4.79 -7.84 -10.99
N PHE A 150 4.25 -8.37 -9.91
CA PHE A 150 3.88 -7.57 -8.75
C PHE A 150 5.09 -6.95 -8.06
N GLY A 151 6.24 -7.65 -8.06
CA GLY A 151 7.50 -7.09 -7.56
C GLY A 151 7.90 -5.81 -8.29
N MET A 152 7.87 -5.81 -9.63
CA MET A 152 8.16 -4.63 -10.44
C MET A 152 7.14 -3.52 -10.23
N MET A 153 5.85 -3.85 -10.29
CA MET A 153 4.79 -2.84 -10.11
C MET A 153 4.83 -2.19 -8.73
N SER A 154 5.05 -2.98 -7.67
CA SER A 154 5.17 -2.47 -6.30
C SER A 154 6.35 -1.51 -6.15
N VAL A 155 7.49 -1.78 -6.77
CA VAL A 155 8.63 -0.85 -6.78
C VAL A 155 8.27 0.43 -7.55
N ILE A 156 7.64 0.32 -8.73
CA ILE A 156 7.22 1.50 -9.50
C ILE A 156 6.23 2.37 -8.70
N ILE A 157 5.24 1.75 -8.05
CA ILE A 157 4.26 2.46 -7.21
C ILE A 157 4.98 3.17 -6.05
N HIS A 158 5.93 2.49 -5.41
CA HIS A 158 6.73 3.05 -4.32
C HIS A 158 7.57 4.24 -4.77
N GLU A 159 8.41 4.08 -5.79
CA GLU A 159 9.33 5.12 -6.24
C GLU A 159 8.60 6.34 -6.86
N VAL A 160 7.48 6.12 -7.55
CA VAL A 160 6.64 7.24 -8.03
C VAL A 160 5.95 7.93 -6.86
N GLY A 161 5.53 7.16 -5.84
CA GLY A 161 4.92 7.67 -4.61
C GLY A 161 5.81 8.64 -3.85
N HIS A 162 7.12 8.42 -3.84
CA HIS A 162 8.10 9.33 -3.23
C HIS A 162 8.07 10.77 -3.78
N ASN A 163 7.50 11.02 -4.95
CA ASN A 163 7.24 12.40 -5.36
C ASN A 163 6.39 13.17 -4.35
N PHE A 164 5.50 12.47 -3.62
CA PHE A 164 4.66 13.09 -2.58
C PHE A 164 5.40 13.14 -1.23
N PHE A 165 6.05 12.06 -0.83
CA PHE A 165 6.86 11.89 0.38
C PHE A 165 8.20 11.25 0.01
N PRO A 166 9.37 11.88 0.13
CA PRO A 166 9.63 13.18 0.74
C PRO A 166 9.83 14.33 -0.26
N MET A 167 9.61 14.13 -1.59
CA MET A 167 10.00 15.14 -2.58
C MET A 167 9.20 16.44 -2.48
N ILE A 168 7.89 16.37 -2.17
CA ILE A 168 7.01 17.53 -2.06
C ILE A 168 6.72 17.86 -0.59
N VAL A 169 6.26 16.90 0.21
CA VAL A 169 6.22 17.02 1.67
C VAL A 169 7.61 16.61 2.17
N ASN A 170 8.47 17.61 2.34
CA ASN A 170 9.91 17.43 2.36
C ASN A 170 10.46 17.32 3.79
N SER A 171 10.19 16.17 4.43
CA SER A 171 10.76 15.84 5.74
C SER A 171 12.26 15.56 5.67
N ASP A 172 12.97 15.66 6.82
CA ASP A 172 14.37 15.28 6.95
C ASP A 172 14.50 13.75 7.06
N GLU A 173 14.70 13.09 5.92
CA GLU A 173 14.79 11.64 5.81
C GLU A 173 15.99 11.03 6.55
N ARG A 174 17.05 11.79 6.78
CA ARG A 174 18.23 11.33 7.52
C ARG A 174 17.97 11.26 9.01
N GLN A 175 17.11 12.12 9.52
CA GLN A 175 16.68 12.06 10.91
C GLN A 175 15.50 11.11 11.07
N TRP A 176 14.47 11.24 10.24
CA TRP A 176 13.20 10.50 10.36
C TRP A 176 12.88 9.76 9.08
N THR A 177 13.64 8.71 8.80
CA THR A 177 13.47 7.89 7.58
C THR A 177 12.04 7.34 7.41
N TRP A 178 11.31 7.14 8.50
CA TRP A 178 9.92 6.69 8.44
C TRP A 178 8.96 7.73 7.82
N MET A 179 9.29 9.02 7.86
CA MET A 179 8.48 10.06 7.21
C MET A 179 8.65 10.08 5.69
N ASP A 180 9.73 9.53 5.22
CA ASP A 180 10.00 9.21 3.83
C ASP A 180 9.38 7.85 3.49
N GLU A 181 9.98 6.78 3.94
CA GLU A 181 9.68 5.42 3.56
C GLU A 181 8.36 4.89 4.16
N GLY A 182 8.08 5.26 5.40
CA GLY A 182 6.91 4.77 6.11
C GLY A 182 5.60 5.39 5.65
N LEU A 183 5.57 6.73 5.48
CA LEU A 183 4.41 7.41 4.91
C LEU A 183 4.15 6.93 3.48
N ASN A 184 5.22 6.80 2.70
CA ASN A 184 5.14 6.29 1.34
C ASN A 184 4.66 4.83 1.30
N THR A 185 5.17 3.94 2.17
CA THR A 185 4.71 2.54 2.26
C THR A 185 3.24 2.43 2.63
N PHE A 186 2.73 3.30 3.48
CA PHE A 186 1.31 3.34 3.81
C PHE A 186 0.45 3.67 2.58
N VAL A 187 0.78 4.76 1.87
CA VAL A 187 0.00 5.16 0.69
C VAL A 187 0.21 4.19 -0.48
N GLN A 188 1.41 3.59 -0.59
CA GLN A 188 1.68 2.52 -1.55
C GLN A 188 0.69 1.37 -1.39
N TYR A 189 0.43 0.91 -0.17
CA TYR A 189 -0.55 -0.14 0.07
C TYR A 189 -1.93 0.23 -0.48
N VAL A 190 -2.41 1.45 -0.22
CA VAL A 190 -3.68 1.93 -0.77
C VAL A 190 -3.65 1.94 -2.29
N ALA A 191 -2.57 2.46 -2.89
CA ALA A 191 -2.41 2.55 -4.34
C ALA A 191 -2.30 1.17 -5.01
N GLU A 192 -1.71 0.17 -4.35
CA GLU A 192 -1.67 -1.20 -4.82
C GLU A 192 -3.07 -1.84 -4.85
N GLN A 193 -3.90 -1.58 -3.82
CA GLN A 193 -5.28 -2.07 -3.81
C GLN A 193 -6.11 -1.38 -4.91
N ASP A 194 -6.00 -0.06 -5.07
CA ASP A 194 -6.63 0.69 -6.16
C ASP A 194 -6.19 0.15 -7.54
N PHE A 195 -4.90 -0.19 -7.70
CA PHE A 195 -4.41 -0.77 -8.95
C PHE A 195 -5.11 -2.11 -9.25
N GLY A 196 -5.22 -2.99 -8.26
CA GLY A 196 -5.92 -4.27 -8.41
C GLY A 196 -7.38 -4.10 -8.80
N GLU A 197 -8.05 -3.09 -8.25
CA GLU A 197 -9.43 -2.75 -8.57
C GLU A 197 -9.57 -2.16 -9.98
N TRP A 198 -8.69 -1.23 -10.36
CA TRP A 198 -8.79 -0.56 -11.67
C TRP A 198 -8.28 -1.41 -12.83
N TYR A 199 -7.39 -2.35 -12.56
CA TYR A 199 -6.81 -3.26 -13.54
C TYR A 199 -6.99 -4.73 -13.12
N PRO A 200 -8.21 -5.24 -13.02
CA PRO A 200 -8.44 -6.61 -12.54
C PRO A 200 -7.78 -7.67 -13.43
N GLY A 201 -7.52 -7.37 -14.70
CA GLY A 201 -6.74 -8.25 -15.60
C GLY A 201 -5.26 -8.41 -15.23
N ALA A 202 -4.76 -7.61 -14.28
CA ALA A 202 -3.42 -7.80 -13.71
C ALA A 202 -3.39 -8.89 -12.63
N LEU A 203 -4.53 -9.18 -12.01
CA LEU A 203 -4.65 -10.21 -10.98
C LEU A 203 -4.67 -11.59 -11.64
N SER A 204 -4.06 -12.56 -10.98
CA SER A 204 -4.09 -13.95 -11.44
C SER A 204 -5.40 -14.62 -11.03
N GLU A 205 -5.73 -15.73 -11.69
CA GLU A 205 -6.95 -16.50 -11.39
C GLU A 205 -7.02 -16.85 -9.90
N GLY A 206 -8.15 -16.56 -9.27
CA GLY A 206 -8.39 -16.77 -7.84
C GLY A 206 -7.80 -15.70 -6.91
N GLN A 207 -7.24 -14.62 -7.44
CA GLN A 207 -6.83 -13.46 -6.66
C GLN A 207 -7.92 -12.37 -6.68
N ASP A 208 -8.40 -12.00 -5.49
CA ASP A 208 -9.41 -10.95 -5.33
C ASP A 208 -8.79 -9.56 -5.10
N LYS A 209 -7.51 -9.52 -4.71
CA LYS A 209 -6.80 -8.29 -4.31
C LYS A 209 -5.35 -8.31 -4.78
N TYR A 210 -4.78 -7.13 -4.92
CA TYR A 210 -3.34 -6.99 -5.15
C TYR A 210 -2.53 -7.62 -4.00
N PRO A 211 -1.52 -8.47 -4.28
CA PRO A 211 -0.77 -9.19 -3.25
C PRO A 211 0.29 -8.32 -2.58
N SER A 212 -0.15 -7.30 -1.84
CA SER A 212 0.74 -6.36 -1.14
C SER A 212 1.64 -7.04 -0.12
N ARG A 213 2.89 -6.65 -0.10
CA ARG A 213 3.89 -7.18 0.83
C ARG A 213 3.81 -6.56 2.22
N ARG A 214 3.33 -5.32 2.32
CA ARG A 214 3.22 -4.49 3.54
C ARG A 214 1.84 -3.84 3.58
N GLY A 215 1.46 -3.30 4.72
CA GLY A 215 0.25 -2.52 4.91
C GLY A 215 -0.75 -3.15 5.90
N PRO A 216 -1.40 -4.29 5.61
CA PRO A 216 -2.37 -4.89 6.52
C PRO A 216 -1.79 -5.26 7.87
N ALA A 217 -2.59 -5.18 8.94
CA ALA A 217 -2.18 -5.48 10.32
C ALA A 217 -1.44 -6.82 10.44
N ALA A 218 -1.88 -7.87 9.74
CA ALA A 218 -1.24 -9.19 9.73
C ALA A 218 0.22 -9.17 9.22
N LYS A 219 0.63 -8.15 8.48
CA LYS A 219 2.02 -8.02 7.98
C LYS A 219 3.01 -7.58 9.04
N ILE A 220 2.55 -7.19 10.25
CA ILE A 220 3.42 -6.90 11.39
C ILE A 220 4.21 -8.13 11.85
N VAL A 221 3.77 -9.34 11.52
CA VAL A 221 4.44 -10.60 11.88
C VAL A 221 5.91 -10.60 11.46
N ASN A 222 6.24 -10.03 10.30
CA ASN A 222 7.63 -9.94 9.84
C ASN A 222 8.51 -9.11 10.78
N TYR A 223 7.95 -8.04 11.35
CA TYR A 223 8.62 -7.23 12.37
C TYR A 223 8.72 -7.98 13.70
N MET A 224 7.62 -8.58 14.14
CA MET A 224 7.56 -9.35 15.40
C MET A 224 8.43 -10.60 15.37
N GLY A 225 8.59 -11.24 14.21
CA GLY A 225 9.48 -12.40 14.02
C GLY A 225 10.96 -12.05 13.86
N GLY A 226 11.32 -10.77 13.82
CA GLY A 226 12.71 -10.31 13.76
C GLY A 226 13.42 -10.42 15.11
N ASP A 227 14.74 -10.11 15.12
CA ASP A 227 15.53 -10.11 16.34
C ASP A 227 15.13 -8.93 17.23
N GLN A 228 14.33 -9.20 18.24
CA GLN A 228 13.81 -8.19 19.18
C GLN A 228 14.92 -7.56 20.04
N GLY A 229 16.07 -8.20 20.18
CA GLY A 229 17.23 -7.65 20.93
C GLY A 229 17.89 -6.45 20.23
N PHE A 230 17.64 -6.25 18.94
CA PHE A 230 18.22 -5.19 18.12
C PHE A 230 17.16 -4.30 17.45
N ILE A 231 15.98 -4.22 18.02
CA ILE A 231 14.93 -3.33 17.56
C ILE A 231 15.09 -1.95 18.19
N ALA A 232 14.87 -0.92 17.39
CA ALA A 232 14.85 0.47 17.82
C ALA A 232 13.45 1.08 17.59
N PRO A 233 13.06 2.13 18.32
CA PRO A 233 11.84 2.89 18.01
C PRO A 233 11.85 3.43 16.58
N ILE A 234 10.67 3.60 15.97
CA ILE A 234 10.52 4.21 14.64
C ILE A 234 11.19 5.59 14.59
N MET A 235 11.13 6.34 15.69
CA MET A 235 11.73 7.68 15.84
C MET A 235 13.24 7.70 15.87
N THR A 236 13.92 6.54 15.84
CA THR A 236 15.36 6.46 15.80
C THR A 236 15.92 7.05 14.51
N LYS A 237 17.01 7.81 14.61
CA LYS A 237 17.69 8.40 13.45
C LYS A 237 18.12 7.32 12.45
N GLY A 238 17.94 7.57 11.16
CA GLY A 238 18.15 6.61 10.09
C GLY A 238 19.51 5.90 10.11
N LEU A 239 20.58 6.60 10.46
CA LEU A 239 21.93 6.02 10.56
C LEU A 239 22.10 4.98 11.68
N ASN A 240 21.22 4.97 12.68
CA ASN A 240 21.26 4.10 13.85
C ASN A 240 20.14 3.06 13.88
N THR A 241 19.39 2.93 12.80
CA THR A 241 18.24 2.03 12.75
C THR A 241 18.67 0.62 12.38
N TYR A 242 18.46 -0.32 13.30
CA TYR A 242 18.56 -1.74 13.03
C TYR A 242 17.27 -2.25 12.38
N GLN A 243 17.36 -3.36 11.63
CA GLN A 243 16.23 -3.91 10.87
C GLN A 243 15.53 -2.84 10.01
N PHE A 244 16.32 -2.08 9.26
CA PHE A 244 15.91 -0.91 8.50
C PHE A 244 14.62 -1.12 7.69
N GLY A 245 14.52 -2.21 6.94
CA GLY A 245 13.34 -2.53 6.13
C GLY A 245 12.06 -2.74 6.96
N ASN A 246 12.17 -3.26 8.18
CA ASN A 246 11.04 -3.40 9.09
C ASN A 246 10.71 -2.08 9.78
N ASN A 247 11.73 -1.36 10.25
CA ASN A 247 11.56 -0.17 11.08
C ASN A 247 11.16 1.07 10.25
N ALA A 248 11.82 1.33 9.13
CA ALA A 248 11.54 2.51 8.31
C ALA A 248 10.29 2.33 7.43
N TYR A 249 9.98 1.11 6.97
CA TYR A 249 8.90 0.81 6.02
C TYR A 249 7.73 0.06 6.67
N GLY A 250 7.99 -1.15 7.16
CA GLY A 250 6.95 -2.12 7.54
C GLY A 250 6.16 -1.69 8.76
N LYS A 251 6.83 -1.40 9.87
CA LYS A 251 6.17 -1.01 11.14
C LYS A 251 5.37 0.28 10.99
N PRO A 252 5.92 1.40 10.47
CA PRO A 252 5.15 2.63 10.32
C PRO A 252 4.00 2.48 9.29
N GLY A 253 4.23 1.81 8.16
CA GLY A 253 3.17 1.56 7.19
C GLY A 253 2.01 0.74 7.76
N THR A 254 2.32 -0.28 8.57
CA THR A 254 1.30 -1.08 9.26
C THR A 254 0.59 -0.28 10.36
N ALA A 255 1.34 0.51 11.15
CA ALA A 255 0.77 1.37 12.18
C ALA A 255 -0.26 2.34 11.60
N LEU A 256 0.08 3.03 10.52
CA LEU A 256 -0.83 3.98 9.86
C LEU A 256 -2.05 3.27 9.25
N ASN A 257 -1.88 2.06 8.73
CA ASN A 257 -3.01 1.28 8.24
C ASN A 257 -3.95 0.85 9.38
N ILE A 258 -3.42 0.44 10.53
CA ILE A 258 -4.21 0.14 11.73
C ILE A 258 -4.92 1.40 12.24
N LEU A 259 -4.23 2.53 12.26
CA LEU A 259 -4.81 3.81 12.66
C LEU A 259 -6.00 4.17 11.76
N ARG A 260 -5.83 3.99 10.45
CA ARG A 260 -6.87 4.24 9.44
C ARG A 260 -8.05 3.28 9.56
N GLU A 261 -7.79 1.97 9.58
CA GLU A 261 -8.85 0.97 9.45
C GLU A 261 -9.57 0.68 10.78
N THR A 262 -8.87 0.82 11.92
CA THR A 262 -9.36 0.32 13.22
C THR A 262 -9.61 1.44 14.23
N VAL A 263 -8.73 2.44 14.30
CA VAL A 263 -8.79 3.47 15.37
C VAL A 263 -9.65 4.64 14.97
N MET A 264 -9.36 5.28 13.83
CA MET A 264 -10.05 6.50 13.39
C MET A 264 -11.21 6.22 12.43
N GLY A 265 -11.13 5.16 11.67
CA GLY A 265 -11.96 4.92 10.48
C GLY A 265 -11.41 5.62 9.23
N PRO A 266 -11.62 5.01 8.03
CA PRO A 266 -11.02 5.50 6.79
C PRO A 266 -11.37 6.95 6.44
N GLU A 267 -12.61 7.35 6.61
CA GLU A 267 -13.07 8.70 6.24
C GLU A 267 -12.34 9.80 7.02
N LEU A 268 -12.27 9.65 8.34
CA LEU A 268 -11.66 10.65 9.22
C LEU A 268 -10.14 10.65 9.08
N PHE A 269 -9.54 9.47 8.99
CA PHE A 269 -8.10 9.37 8.74
C PHE A 269 -7.70 10.00 7.42
N ASP A 270 -8.39 9.66 6.32
CA ASP A 270 -8.08 10.16 4.98
C ASP A 270 -8.25 11.69 4.91
N TYR A 271 -9.24 12.23 5.63
CA TYR A 271 -9.39 13.68 5.77
C TYR A 271 -8.18 14.30 6.49
N ALA A 272 -7.81 13.80 7.67
CA ALA A 272 -6.69 14.33 8.45
C ALA A 272 -5.34 14.19 7.72
N PHE A 273 -5.13 13.06 7.04
CA PHE A 273 -3.93 12.81 6.26
C PHE A 273 -3.81 13.73 5.04
N ARG A 274 -4.94 14.06 4.42
CA ARG A 274 -4.99 15.06 3.34
C ARG A 274 -4.69 16.46 3.85
N GLU A 275 -5.24 16.85 5.00
CA GLU A 275 -4.92 18.12 5.67
C GLU A 275 -3.43 18.24 5.98
N TYR A 276 -2.80 17.18 6.51
CA TYR A 276 -1.36 17.13 6.71
C TYR A 276 -0.62 17.34 5.40
N SER A 277 -0.94 16.57 4.38
CA SER A 277 -0.24 16.59 3.11
C SER A 277 -0.33 17.95 2.42
N GLN A 278 -1.52 18.58 2.41
CA GLN A 278 -1.73 19.90 1.81
C GLN A 278 -1.07 21.02 2.62
N ARG A 279 -1.15 20.98 3.95
CA ARG A 279 -0.54 21.98 4.84
C ARG A 279 0.98 22.04 4.68
N TRP A 280 1.58 20.88 4.44
CA TRP A 280 3.04 20.72 4.40
C TRP A 280 3.63 20.58 2.99
N MET A 281 2.84 20.78 1.92
CA MET A 281 3.37 20.86 0.56
C MET A 281 4.51 21.88 0.47
N PHE A 282 5.63 21.45 -0.12
CA PHE A 282 6.84 22.27 -0.31
C PHE A 282 7.41 22.87 0.98
N LYS A 283 7.16 22.21 2.11
CA LYS A 283 7.69 22.57 3.43
C LYS A 283 8.39 21.36 4.06
N HIS A 284 9.00 21.57 5.24
CA HIS A 284 9.84 20.59 5.92
C HIS A 284 9.23 20.20 7.28
N PRO A 285 8.21 19.34 7.32
CA PRO A 285 7.59 18.93 8.57
C PRO A 285 8.49 18.02 9.40
N THR A 286 8.34 18.10 10.71
CA THR A 286 8.86 17.15 11.68
C THR A 286 7.80 16.09 12.02
N PRO A 287 8.16 14.99 12.72
CA PRO A 287 7.18 14.04 13.25
C PRO A 287 6.09 14.70 14.10
N GLU A 288 6.46 15.65 14.93
CA GLU A 288 5.52 16.37 15.78
C GLU A 288 4.50 17.18 14.97
N ASP A 289 4.90 17.72 13.82
CA ASP A 289 4.01 18.41 12.89
C ASP A 289 3.00 17.44 12.27
N PHE A 290 3.43 16.21 11.96
CA PHE A 290 2.54 15.15 11.49
C PHE A 290 1.54 14.77 12.58
N PHE A 291 2.00 14.41 13.78
CA PHE A 291 1.16 13.96 14.87
C PHE A 291 0.12 15.03 15.24
N ARG A 292 0.58 16.27 15.47
CA ARG A 292 -0.30 17.39 15.79
C ARG A 292 -1.32 17.67 14.69
N THR A 293 -0.92 17.60 13.43
CA THR A 293 -1.87 17.86 12.33
C THR A 293 -2.93 16.78 12.25
N MET A 294 -2.56 15.51 12.47
CA MET A 294 -3.53 14.41 12.51
C MET A 294 -4.54 14.57 13.63
N GLU A 295 -4.09 14.98 14.82
CA GLU A 295 -4.95 15.23 15.98
C GLU A 295 -5.84 16.47 15.81
N ASP A 296 -5.26 17.60 15.38
CA ASP A 296 -6.00 18.85 15.14
C ASP A 296 -7.13 18.66 14.12
N ALA A 297 -6.82 17.95 13.01
CA ALA A 297 -7.79 17.74 11.93
C ALA A 297 -8.88 16.73 12.30
N SER A 298 -8.56 15.73 13.11
CA SER A 298 -9.50 14.67 13.50
C SER A 298 -10.24 14.95 14.82
N ALA A 299 -9.74 15.86 15.65
CA ALA A 299 -10.17 16.06 17.03
C ALA A 299 -10.04 14.79 17.90
N PHE A 300 -9.13 13.89 17.55
CA PHE A 300 -8.80 12.66 18.29
C PHE A 300 -7.54 12.88 19.12
N ASP A 301 -7.56 12.44 20.35
CA ASP A 301 -6.35 12.30 21.18
C ASP A 301 -5.65 11.00 20.80
N LEU A 302 -4.51 11.10 20.12
CA LEU A 302 -3.72 9.97 19.62
C LEU A 302 -2.35 9.85 20.32
N ASP A 303 -2.08 10.61 21.37
CA ASP A 303 -0.82 10.57 22.14
C ASP A 303 -0.42 9.16 22.53
N TRP A 304 -1.40 8.35 23.00
CA TRP A 304 -1.19 6.95 23.36
C TRP A 304 -0.72 6.09 22.16
N PHE A 305 -1.27 6.37 20.97
CA PHE A 305 -0.94 5.64 19.75
C PHE A 305 0.47 5.99 19.28
N TRP A 306 0.78 7.29 19.19
CA TRP A 306 2.09 7.76 18.78
C TRP A 306 3.17 7.25 19.71
N ARG A 307 2.95 7.35 21.03
CA ARG A 307 3.88 6.86 22.04
C ARG A 307 4.17 5.38 21.87
N GLY A 308 3.13 4.56 21.78
CA GLY A 308 3.28 3.10 21.68
C GLY A 308 3.94 2.65 20.38
N TRP A 309 3.49 3.17 19.24
CA TRP A 309 3.99 2.73 17.95
C TRP A 309 5.32 3.35 17.53
N PHE A 310 5.52 4.64 17.78
CA PHE A 310 6.64 5.40 17.22
C PHE A 310 7.79 5.62 18.20
N TYR A 311 7.50 5.81 19.47
CA TYR A 311 8.52 6.16 20.48
C TYR A 311 9.02 4.99 21.30
N THR A 312 8.31 3.85 21.32
CA THR A 312 8.75 2.65 22.07
C THR A 312 8.85 1.43 21.16
N THR A 313 9.43 0.37 21.72
CA THR A 313 9.48 -0.97 21.09
C THR A 313 8.56 -1.96 21.78
N ASP A 314 7.73 -1.48 22.71
CA ASP A 314 6.75 -2.30 23.42
C ASP A 314 5.76 -2.92 22.44
N TYR A 315 5.21 -4.06 22.80
CA TYR A 315 4.21 -4.78 22.04
C TYR A 315 3.18 -5.44 22.95
N VAL A 316 2.03 -5.74 22.38
CA VAL A 316 0.97 -6.47 23.06
C VAL A 316 0.98 -7.89 22.53
N ASP A 317 1.07 -8.86 23.43
CA ASP A 317 0.96 -10.29 23.13
C ASP A 317 -0.40 -10.79 23.67
N ILE A 318 -1.30 -11.08 22.73
CA ILE A 318 -2.64 -11.60 23.06
C ILE A 318 -2.77 -12.98 22.43
N GLY A 319 -2.98 -13.98 23.28
CA GLY A 319 -3.22 -15.34 22.87
C GLY A 319 -4.63 -15.82 23.25
N ILE A 320 -5.16 -16.75 22.48
CA ILE A 320 -6.37 -17.48 22.83
C ILE A 320 -5.95 -18.61 23.76
N LYS A 321 -6.36 -18.54 25.02
CA LYS A 321 -6.08 -19.62 26.00
C LYS A 321 -6.98 -20.81 25.80
N GLU A 322 -8.24 -20.56 25.49
CA GLU A 322 -9.24 -21.61 25.36
C GLU A 322 -10.37 -21.15 24.44
N VAL A 323 -10.89 -22.04 23.63
CA VAL A 323 -12.10 -21.83 22.84
C VAL A 323 -13.10 -22.91 23.27
N LYS A 324 -14.26 -22.49 23.74
CA LYS A 324 -15.37 -23.37 24.11
C LYS A 324 -16.54 -23.08 23.19
N LYS A 325 -17.17 -24.14 22.73
CA LYS A 325 -18.39 -24.09 21.96
C LYS A 325 -19.58 -24.42 22.85
N TYR A 326 -20.55 -23.51 22.83
CA TYR A 326 -21.77 -23.69 23.58
C TYR A 326 -22.96 -23.79 22.64
N PHE A 327 -23.90 -24.68 23.00
CA PHE A 327 -25.22 -24.71 22.39
C PHE A 327 -26.20 -23.97 23.30
N VAL A 328 -27.06 -23.17 22.69
CA VAL A 328 -28.11 -22.47 23.41
C VAL A 328 -29.37 -23.33 23.42
N SER A 329 -29.90 -23.58 24.60
CA SER A 329 -31.11 -24.37 24.79
C SER A 329 -32.07 -23.66 25.74
N ASN A 330 -33.35 -23.81 25.52
CA ASN A 330 -34.41 -23.42 26.47
C ASN A 330 -34.79 -24.52 27.41
N GLU A 331 -34.20 -25.71 27.30
CA GLU A 331 -34.40 -26.84 28.22
C GLU A 331 -33.33 -26.86 29.33
N PRO A 332 -33.75 -26.99 30.59
CA PRO A 332 -32.82 -27.12 31.69
C PRO A 332 -32.03 -28.44 31.61
N ASN A 333 -30.79 -28.38 32.06
CA ASN A 333 -29.92 -29.58 32.14
C ASN A 333 -30.44 -30.62 33.17
N ALA A 334 -29.81 -31.80 33.19
CA ALA A 334 -30.21 -32.92 34.06
C ALA A 334 -30.19 -32.52 35.54
N GLN A 335 -29.21 -31.75 36.00
CA GLN A 335 -29.11 -31.32 37.40
C GLN A 335 -30.26 -30.41 37.81
N ILE A 336 -30.64 -29.48 36.95
CA ILE A 336 -31.77 -28.57 37.21
C ILE A 336 -33.09 -29.32 37.18
N LYS A 337 -33.24 -30.25 36.21
CA LYS A 337 -34.44 -31.14 36.17
C LYS A 337 -34.60 -31.94 37.45
N GLU A 338 -33.51 -32.52 37.96
CA GLU A 338 -33.53 -33.29 39.20
C GLU A 338 -33.81 -32.40 40.44
N MET A 339 -33.18 -31.20 40.48
CA MET A 339 -33.44 -30.24 41.57
C MET A 339 -34.91 -29.79 41.61
N VAL A 340 -35.52 -29.51 40.47
CA VAL A 340 -36.94 -29.14 40.35
C VAL A 340 -37.83 -30.26 40.85
N LYS A 341 -37.53 -31.50 40.45
CA LYS A 341 -38.26 -32.69 40.93
C LYS A 341 -38.13 -32.89 42.43
N GLN A 342 -36.93 -32.77 43.01
CA GLN A 342 -36.69 -32.89 44.43
C GLN A 342 -37.44 -31.82 45.25
N ARG A 343 -37.66 -30.67 44.65
CA ARG A 343 -38.46 -29.54 45.29
C ARG A 343 -39.97 -29.67 45.08
N GLY A 344 -40.44 -30.69 44.39
CA GLY A 344 -41.85 -30.88 44.08
C GLY A 344 -42.42 -29.84 43.13
N MET A 345 -41.56 -29.17 42.37
CA MET A 345 -41.92 -28.16 41.38
C MET A 345 -42.09 -28.78 39.99
N SER A 346 -42.79 -28.10 39.11
CA SER A 346 -42.80 -28.39 37.64
C SER A 346 -41.78 -27.55 36.89
N LEU A 347 -41.27 -28.05 35.80
CA LEU A 347 -40.42 -27.27 34.90
C LEU A 347 -41.11 -26.03 34.37
N SER A 348 -42.44 -26.05 34.26
CA SER A 348 -43.26 -24.88 33.89
C SER A 348 -43.28 -23.78 34.94
N ASP A 349 -42.86 -24.09 36.17
CA ASP A 349 -42.79 -23.09 37.27
C ASP A 349 -41.48 -22.30 37.22
N LEU A 350 -40.53 -22.71 36.38
CA LEU A 350 -39.31 -21.97 36.17
C LEU A 350 -39.56 -20.79 35.22
N PRO A 351 -38.93 -19.64 35.48
CA PRO A 351 -38.95 -18.56 34.50
C PRO A 351 -38.36 -19.01 33.17
N PRO A 352 -38.69 -18.41 32.01
CA PRO A 352 -38.09 -18.73 30.75
C PRO A 352 -36.61 -18.32 30.80
N LEU A 353 -35.78 -19.33 30.96
CA LEU A 353 -34.30 -19.18 31.03
C LEU A 353 -33.68 -19.76 29.81
N VAL A 354 -32.56 -19.16 29.43
CA VAL A 354 -31.69 -19.66 28.37
C VAL A 354 -30.48 -20.32 29.00
N TYR A 355 -30.23 -21.55 28.59
CA TYR A 355 -29.10 -22.36 29.09
C TYR A 355 -28.04 -22.49 28.03
N PHE A 356 -26.78 -22.41 28.45
CA PHE A 356 -25.62 -22.65 27.59
C PHE A 356 -25.03 -23.99 27.93
N VAL A 357 -25.06 -24.93 26.99
CA VAL A 357 -24.51 -26.28 27.18
C VAL A 357 -23.20 -26.37 26.42
N GLU A 358 -22.10 -26.59 27.13
CA GLU A 358 -20.78 -26.72 26.54
C GLU A 358 -20.69 -28.02 25.71
N GLU A 359 -20.24 -27.95 24.47
CA GLU A 359 -20.02 -29.12 23.62
C GLU A 359 -18.99 -30.05 24.25
N GLY A 360 -19.36 -31.32 24.47
CA GLY A 360 -18.49 -32.32 25.10
C GLY A 360 -18.60 -32.39 26.63
N SER A 361 -19.47 -31.54 27.27
CA SER A 361 -19.83 -31.73 28.68
C SER A 361 -20.75 -32.95 28.86
N GLU A 362 -20.87 -33.44 30.11
CA GLU A 362 -21.80 -34.55 30.43
C GLU A 362 -23.28 -34.19 30.16
N ASP A 363 -23.60 -32.92 30.14
CA ASP A 363 -24.94 -32.40 29.85
C ASP A 363 -25.20 -32.17 28.36
N PHE A 364 -24.21 -32.44 27.50
CA PHE A 364 -24.33 -32.22 26.06
C PHE A 364 -25.09 -33.38 25.39
N ASP A 365 -26.24 -33.09 24.82
CA ASP A 365 -27.03 -34.00 24.01
C ASP A 365 -26.79 -33.72 22.52
N GLU A 366 -26.44 -34.74 21.74
CA GLU A 366 -26.20 -34.61 20.29
C GLU A 366 -27.42 -34.08 19.50
N SER A 367 -28.63 -34.24 20.06
CA SER A 367 -29.83 -33.63 19.47
C SER A 367 -29.74 -32.11 19.35
N LEU A 368 -28.93 -31.45 20.20
CA LEU A 368 -28.65 -30.01 20.14
C LEU A 368 -27.86 -29.61 18.86
N ARG A 369 -27.12 -30.55 18.27
CA ARG A 369 -26.44 -30.31 16.98
C ARG A 369 -27.39 -30.25 15.80
N ASN A 370 -28.53 -30.93 15.87
CA ASN A 370 -29.43 -31.14 14.74
C ASN A 370 -30.57 -30.12 14.66
N GLY A 371 -30.46 -28.99 15.35
CA GLY A 371 -31.25 -27.81 15.05
C GLY A 371 -32.73 -27.83 15.35
N SER A 372 -33.19 -28.62 16.35
CA SER A 372 -34.52 -28.41 16.89
C SER A 372 -34.60 -27.30 17.94
N ALA A 373 -33.45 -26.69 18.27
CA ALA A 373 -33.36 -25.52 19.12
C ALA A 373 -33.11 -24.26 18.29
N MET A 374 -34.16 -23.52 18.02
CA MET A 374 -34.19 -22.16 17.47
C MET A 374 -33.48 -21.95 16.13
N ASP A 375 -34.22 -22.08 15.07
CA ASP A 375 -34.03 -21.33 13.84
C ASP A 375 -34.32 -19.85 14.14
N ASN A 376 -33.35 -19.20 14.75
CA ASN A 376 -33.30 -17.75 14.94
C ASN A 376 -31.97 -17.24 14.41
N SER A 377 -31.86 -17.22 13.08
CA SER A 377 -30.94 -16.35 12.35
C SER A 377 -31.43 -14.89 12.50
N SER A 378 -31.32 -14.34 13.69
CA SER A 378 -31.50 -12.90 13.88
C SER A 378 -30.62 -12.44 15.03
N THR A 379 -29.53 -11.80 14.62
CA THR A 379 -28.83 -10.71 15.32
C THR A 379 -28.36 -10.94 16.75
N LEU A 380 -27.09 -11.16 16.86
CA LEU A 380 -26.22 -10.41 17.78
C LEU A 380 -25.13 -9.71 16.97
#